data_7643dc1a5adf4806a39b6ad85b24e35a
#
_entry.id   7643dc1a5adf4806a39b6ad85b24e35a
#
_cell.length_a   1.000
_cell.length_b   1.000
_cell.length_c   1.000
_cell.angle_alpha   90.00
_cell.angle_beta   90.00
_cell.angle_gamma   90.00
#
_symmetry.space_group_name_H-M   'P 1'
#
loop_
_entity.id
_entity.type
_entity.pdbx_description
1 polymer ?
#
loop_
_entity_poly.entity_id
_entity_poly.type
_entity_poly.pdbx_seq_one_letter_code
_entity_poly.pdbx_strand_id
1 'polypeptide(L)'
;SDGEEIEQPEKIYYDQAQRRMNSNNFNGAIESLEAIENMYPFGKYAEQAQVELIYAHFMNSETEAAHSSAEKFIRLHPRHPNIDYAYFMKGLSSYTRDRDLFIRFSDTDISNRDISGEKQSFAELTEFLTRFPDSQYVQYAKQRNVYLRNMIAKNELAAADYYYSINAYVGAIRRANYVIENIPNSSENYRALKILENCYEALGYSELLEDVRVIILSLIHISEPTRPLHI
;
A
#
# COMPACT_ATOMS: atom_id res chain seq x y z
N SER A 1 11.00 52.78 5.83
CA SER A 1 11.02 52.49 4.36
C SER A 1 10.39 51.12 4.19
N ASP A 2 9.07 51.16 3.99
CA ASP A 2 8.32 49.97 3.62
C ASP A 2 8.74 49.60 2.20
N GLY A 3 9.54 48.56 2.09
CA GLY A 3 9.78 47.90 0.80
C GLY A 3 8.48 47.20 0.43
N GLU A 4 7.76 47.71 -0.57
CA GLU A 4 6.75 46.95 -1.29
C GLU A 4 7.44 45.66 -1.79
N GLU A 5 7.16 44.53 -1.18
CA GLU A 5 7.48 43.22 -1.74
C GLU A 5 6.69 43.13 -3.07
N ILE A 6 7.41 43.23 -4.18
CA ILE A 6 6.83 43.05 -5.51
C ILE A 6 6.32 41.59 -5.53
N GLU A 7 4.98 41.43 -5.49
CA GLU A 7 4.33 40.14 -5.64
C GLU A 7 4.82 39.45 -6.92
N GLN A 8 5.50 38.30 -6.78
CA GLN A 8 6.01 37.58 -7.96
C GLN A 8 4.82 36.96 -8.70
N PRO A 9 4.73 37.12 -10.04
CA PRO A 9 3.66 36.49 -10.81
C PRO A 9 3.67 34.95 -10.64
N GLU A 10 2.49 34.34 -10.65
CA GLU A 10 2.29 32.88 -10.51
C GLU A 10 3.27 32.05 -11.37
N LYS A 11 3.47 32.47 -12.63
CA LYS A 11 4.40 31.79 -13.56
C LYS A 11 5.83 31.71 -13.05
N ILE A 12 6.32 32.73 -12.34
CA ILE A 12 7.68 32.76 -11.82
C ILE A 12 7.84 31.68 -10.74
N TYR A 13 6.88 31.53 -9.84
CA TYR A 13 6.88 30.46 -8.83
C TYR A 13 6.83 29.08 -9.48
N TYR A 14 6.00 28.93 -10.52
CA TYR A 14 5.89 27.66 -11.24
C TYR A 14 7.21 27.29 -11.95
N ASP A 15 7.79 28.22 -12.71
CA ASP A 15 9.08 28.02 -13.38
C ASP A 15 10.21 27.73 -12.36
N GLN A 16 10.17 28.36 -11.20
CA GLN A 16 11.10 28.12 -10.11
C GLN A 16 10.92 26.71 -9.54
N ALA A 17 9.69 26.26 -9.32
CA ALA A 17 9.39 24.89 -8.87
C ALA A 17 9.93 23.86 -9.86
N GLN A 18 9.70 24.07 -11.18
CA GLN A 18 10.21 23.18 -12.22
C GLN A 18 11.75 23.08 -12.21
N ARG A 19 12.45 24.20 -12.11
CA ARG A 19 13.93 24.20 -12.02
C ARG A 19 14.42 23.45 -10.78
N ARG A 20 13.75 23.65 -9.63
CA ARG A 20 14.09 23.00 -8.36
C ARG A 20 13.84 21.49 -8.42
N MET A 21 12.72 21.04 -8.98
CA MET A 21 12.44 19.62 -9.20
C MET A 21 13.50 18.96 -10.13
N ASN A 22 13.84 19.62 -11.23
CA ASN A 22 14.83 19.12 -12.18
C ASN A 22 16.25 19.02 -11.58
N SER A 23 16.54 19.81 -10.55
CA SER A 23 17.79 19.72 -9.78
C SER A 23 17.70 18.83 -8.54
N ASN A 24 16.62 18.07 -8.37
CA ASN A 24 16.32 17.25 -7.19
C ASN A 24 16.22 18.05 -5.86
N ASN A 25 16.04 19.37 -5.95
CA ASN A 25 15.77 20.21 -4.79
C ASN A 25 14.26 20.18 -4.49
N PHE A 26 13.77 19.05 -3.98
CA PHE A 26 12.33 18.85 -3.73
C PHE A 26 11.82 19.74 -2.61
N ASN A 27 12.62 19.99 -1.56
CA ASN A 27 12.22 20.91 -0.50
C ASN A 27 11.94 22.32 -1.04
N GLY A 28 12.86 22.84 -1.84
CA GLY A 28 12.65 24.15 -2.47
C GLY A 28 11.50 24.15 -3.50
N ALA A 29 11.28 23.04 -4.21
CA ALA A 29 10.13 22.90 -5.11
C ALA A 29 8.81 22.97 -4.34
N ILE A 30 8.70 22.30 -3.20
CA ILE A 30 7.53 22.34 -2.31
C ILE A 30 7.22 23.78 -1.91
N GLU A 31 8.21 24.53 -1.44
CA GLU A 31 8.03 25.96 -1.08
C GLU A 31 7.43 26.78 -2.22
N SER A 32 7.90 26.57 -3.45
CA SER A 32 7.39 27.32 -4.63
C SER A 32 5.98 26.89 -5.02
N LEU A 33 5.66 25.59 -4.93
CA LEU A 33 4.33 25.04 -5.25
C LEU A 33 3.29 25.45 -4.21
N GLU A 34 3.66 25.43 -2.92
CA GLU A 34 2.80 25.90 -1.83
C GLU A 34 2.53 27.42 -1.94
N ALA A 35 3.53 28.18 -2.38
CA ALA A 35 3.32 29.60 -2.65
C ALA A 35 2.26 29.85 -3.74
N ILE A 36 2.24 29.03 -4.80
CA ILE A 36 1.18 29.08 -5.81
C ILE A 36 -0.17 28.74 -5.18
N GLU A 37 -0.26 27.66 -4.41
CA GLU A 37 -1.51 27.23 -3.79
C GLU A 37 -2.09 28.29 -2.84
N ASN A 38 -1.23 28.97 -2.09
CA ASN A 38 -1.63 29.96 -1.10
C ASN A 38 -1.97 31.32 -1.71
N MET A 39 -1.16 31.80 -2.68
CA MET A 39 -1.33 33.16 -3.25
C MET A 39 -2.21 33.17 -4.50
N TYR A 40 -2.25 32.07 -5.25
CA TYR A 40 -2.95 31.97 -6.53
C TYR A 40 -3.87 30.75 -6.59
N PRO A 41 -4.78 30.54 -5.60
CA PRO A 41 -5.57 29.31 -5.49
C PRO A 41 -6.50 29.03 -6.67
N PHE A 42 -6.81 30.06 -7.47
CA PHE A 42 -7.62 29.98 -8.69
C PHE A 42 -6.82 30.33 -9.95
N GLY A 43 -5.51 30.35 -9.84
CA GLY A 43 -4.60 30.66 -10.91
C GLY A 43 -4.51 29.55 -11.96
N LYS A 44 -3.88 29.86 -13.07
CA LYS A 44 -3.68 28.94 -14.18
C LYS A 44 -2.89 27.69 -13.79
N TYR A 45 -1.96 27.84 -12.85
CA TYR A 45 -1.05 26.76 -12.43
C TYR A 45 -1.50 26.07 -11.13
N ALA A 46 -2.60 26.52 -10.51
CA ALA A 46 -3.03 26.02 -9.20
C ALA A 46 -3.26 24.49 -9.18
N GLU A 47 -4.05 23.97 -10.12
CA GLU A 47 -4.32 22.51 -10.20
C GLU A 47 -3.05 21.71 -10.48
N GLN A 48 -2.21 22.19 -11.38
CA GLN A 48 -0.94 21.53 -11.71
C GLN A 48 0.03 21.56 -10.52
N ALA A 49 0.10 22.68 -9.79
CA ALA A 49 0.90 22.78 -8.57
C ALA A 49 0.45 21.76 -7.51
N GLN A 50 -0.86 21.56 -7.34
CA GLN A 50 -1.40 20.56 -6.41
C GLN A 50 -1.02 19.12 -6.80
N VAL A 51 -1.05 18.78 -8.10
CA VAL A 51 -0.58 17.48 -8.58
C VAL A 51 0.92 17.29 -8.30
N GLU A 52 1.70 18.32 -8.60
CA GLU A 52 3.17 18.28 -8.45
C GLU A 52 3.61 18.29 -6.99
N LEU A 53 2.83 18.85 -6.07
CA LEU A 53 3.06 18.75 -4.63
C LEU A 53 3.02 17.29 -4.15
N ILE A 54 2.13 16.47 -4.69
CA ILE A 54 2.10 15.03 -4.37
C ILE A 54 3.45 14.39 -4.66
N TYR A 55 3.97 14.63 -5.85
CA TYR A 55 5.26 14.11 -6.29
C TYR A 55 6.43 14.68 -5.49
N ALA A 56 6.46 15.99 -5.29
CA ALA A 56 7.56 16.65 -4.59
C ALA A 56 7.67 16.19 -3.13
N HIS A 57 6.55 16.09 -2.41
CA HIS A 57 6.52 15.52 -1.05
C HIS A 57 6.99 14.06 -1.03
N PHE A 58 6.51 13.25 -1.98
CA PHE A 58 6.93 11.84 -2.05
C PHE A 58 8.43 11.71 -2.27
N MET A 59 8.99 12.47 -3.21
CA MET A 59 10.43 12.47 -3.51
C MET A 59 11.28 13.07 -2.38
N ASN A 60 10.70 13.96 -1.57
CA ASN A 60 11.34 14.51 -0.36
C ASN A 60 11.24 13.59 0.86
N SER A 61 10.72 12.36 0.68
CA SER A 61 10.46 11.38 1.75
C SER A 61 9.42 11.84 2.78
N GLU A 62 8.60 12.82 2.45
CA GLU A 62 7.48 13.33 3.24
C GLU A 62 6.19 12.58 2.88
N THR A 63 6.17 11.29 3.16
CA THR A 63 5.11 10.38 2.67
C THR A 63 3.72 10.68 3.22
N GLU A 64 3.63 11.16 4.45
CA GLU A 64 2.36 11.59 5.05
C GLU A 64 1.82 12.86 4.38
N ALA A 65 2.70 13.81 4.05
CA ALA A 65 2.33 15.01 3.31
C ALA A 65 1.92 14.67 1.87
N ALA A 66 2.63 13.75 1.21
CA ALA A 66 2.27 13.25 -0.11
C ALA A 66 0.88 12.59 -0.12
N HIS A 67 0.58 11.73 0.87
CA HIS A 67 -0.72 11.11 1.04
C HIS A 67 -1.83 12.16 1.23
N SER A 68 -1.62 13.10 2.15
CA SER A 68 -2.58 14.18 2.43
C SER A 68 -2.83 15.08 1.21
N SER A 69 -1.77 15.39 0.45
CA SER A 69 -1.88 16.16 -0.80
C SER A 69 -2.67 15.41 -1.86
N ALA A 70 -2.47 14.09 -1.99
CA ALA A 70 -3.24 13.25 -2.90
C ALA A 70 -4.72 13.19 -2.50
N GLU A 71 -5.05 13.01 -1.23
CA GLU A 71 -6.44 13.05 -0.75
C GLU A 71 -7.12 14.41 -0.99
N LYS A 72 -6.39 15.49 -0.74
CA LYS A 72 -6.88 16.84 -1.01
C LYS A 72 -7.19 17.03 -2.50
N PHE A 73 -6.26 16.61 -3.38
CA PHE A 73 -6.46 16.69 -4.82
C PHE A 73 -7.67 15.88 -5.30
N ILE A 74 -7.83 14.65 -4.84
CA ILE A 74 -8.97 13.78 -5.16
C ILE A 74 -10.29 14.43 -4.75
N ARG A 75 -10.33 15.05 -3.59
CA ARG A 75 -11.54 15.71 -3.07
C ARG A 75 -11.89 16.97 -3.86
N LEU A 76 -10.89 17.77 -4.22
CA LEU A 76 -11.10 19.06 -4.91
C LEU A 76 -11.34 18.89 -6.41
N HIS A 77 -10.70 17.90 -7.03
CA HIS A 77 -10.69 17.70 -8.48
C HIS A 77 -11.08 16.28 -8.91
N PRO A 78 -12.26 15.76 -8.50
CA PRO A 78 -12.64 14.36 -8.70
C PRO A 78 -12.77 13.92 -10.17
N ARG A 79 -12.83 14.89 -11.10
CA ARG A 79 -12.95 14.66 -12.55
C ARG A 79 -11.70 15.06 -13.34
N HIS A 80 -10.61 15.35 -12.63
CA HIS A 80 -9.37 15.76 -13.30
C HIS A 80 -8.82 14.63 -14.17
N PRO A 81 -8.25 14.92 -15.36
CA PRO A 81 -7.68 13.89 -16.24
C PRO A 81 -6.59 13.01 -15.59
N ASN A 82 -5.84 13.56 -14.64
CA ASN A 82 -4.77 12.85 -13.90
C ASN A 82 -5.24 12.35 -12.52
N ILE A 83 -6.53 12.12 -12.33
CA ILE A 83 -7.05 11.66 -11.04
C ILE A 83 -6.52 10.26 -10.67
N ASP A 84 -6.27 9.42 -11.67
CA ASP A 84 -5.66 8.10 -11.50
C ASP A 84 -4.27 8.18 -10.85
N TYR A 85 -3.46 9.17 -11.25
CA TYR A 85 -2.17 9.45 -10.62
C TYR A 85 -2.30 9.77 -9.13
N ALA A 86 -3.27 10.58 -8.75
CA ALA A 86 -3.49 10.94 -7.34
C ALA A 86 -3.89 9.71 -6.49
N TYR A 87 -4.77 8.84 -7.00
CA TYR A 87 -5.11 7.58 -6.34
C TYR A 87 -3.91 6.63 -6.24
N PHE A 88 -3.12 6.53 -7.30
CA PHE A 88 -1.91 5.73 -7.32
C PHE A 88 -0.88 6.21 -6.28
N MET A 89 -0.58 7.51 -6.26
CA MET A 89 0.37 8.11 -5.32
C MET A 89 -0.12 8.07 -3.87
N LYS A 90 -1.43 8.19 -3.64
CA LYS A 90 -2.03 7.99 -2.33
C LYS A 90 -1.68 6.58 -1.80
N GLY A 91 -1.91 5.54 -2.59
CA GLY A 91 -1.60 4.18 -2.21
C GLY A 91 -0.10 3.92 -2.01
N LEU A 92 0.77 4.49 -2.84
CA LEU A 92 2.22 4.39 -2.66
C LEU A 92 2.69 5.06 -1.37
N SER A 93 2.12 6.22 -1.05
CA SER A 93 2.57 7.05 0.07
C SER A 93 2.22 6.48 1.44
N SER A 94 1.20 5.61 1.53
CA SER A 94 0.81 4.95 2.78
C SER A 94 1.87 3.99 3.31
N TYR A 95 2.71 3.45 2.41
CA TYR A 95 3.82 2.58 2.76
C TYR A 95 4.99 2.75 1.78
N THR A 96 6.15 3.10 2.29
CA THR A 96 7.40 3.18 1.51
C THR A 96 8.46 2.23 2.05
N ARG A 97 9.21 1.64 1.13
CA ARG A 97 10.25 0.63 1.42
C ARG A 97 11.38 1.13 2.32
N ASP A 98 11.61 2.44 2.35
CA ASP A 98 12.69 3.04 3.16
C ASP A 98 12.39 2.97 4.67
N ARG A 99 11.13 2.90 5.05
CA ARG A 99 10.71 2.61 6.42
C ARG A 99 11.18 1.22 6.89
N ASP A 100 11.28 0.26 5.96
CA ASP A 100 11.73 -1.11 6.25
C ASP A 100 13.22 -1.22 6.58
N LEU A 101 14.06 -0.35 6.04
CA LEU A 101 15.51 -0.42 6.26
C LEU A 101 15.86 -0.14 7.73
N PHE A 102 15.16 0.79 8.38
CA PHE A 102 15.37 1.08 9.81
C PHE A 102 14.84 -0.02 10.72
N ILE A 103 13.77 -0.72 10.32
CA ILE A 103 13.13 -1.78 11.10
C ILE A 103 13.89 -3.11 10.97
N ARG A 104 14.56 -3.36 9.84
CA ARG A 104 15.39 -4.57 9.62
C ARG A 104 16.57 -4.69 10.56
N PHE A 105 17.03 -3.58 11.14
CA PHE A 105 18.12 -3.57 12.12
C PHE A 105 17.65 -3.64 13.58
N SER A 106 16.35 -3.54 13.83
CA SER A 106 15.80 -3.83 15.15
C SER A 106 15.30 -5.27 15.15
N ASP A 107 15.89 -6.07 16.03
CA ASP A 107 15.56 -7.48 16.31
C ASP A 107 14.18 -7.57 17.01
N THR A 108 13.17 -6.93 16.40
CA THR A 108 11.79 -6.90 16.90
C THR A 108 11.05 -8.13 16.38
N ASP A 109 10.48 -8.86 17.30
CA ASP A 109 9.58 -9.98 17.06
C ASP A 109 8.56 -9.63 15.95
N ILE A 110 8.62 -10.37 14.83
CA ILE A 110 7.79 -10.16 13.65
C ILE A 110 6.29 -10.18 14.01
N SER A 111 5.91 -10.93 15.07
CA SER A 111 4.52 -11.09 15.52
C SER A 111 3.90 -9.80 16.09
N ASN A 112 4.73 -8.86 16.55
CA ASN A 112 4.31 -7.59 17.17
C ASN A 112 4.56 -6.34 16.28
N ARG A 113 5.02 -6.54 15.05
CA ARG A 113 5.25 -5.44 14.12
C ARG A 113 3.94 -4.77 13.72
N ASP A 114 3.91 -3.44 13.79
CA ASP A 114 2.80 -2.65 13.22
C ASP A 114 2.88 -2.68 11.69
N ILE A 115 1.87 -3.28 11.06
CA ILE A 115 1.70 -3.38 9.61
C ILE A 115 0.50 -2.57 9.10
N SER A 116 0.06 -1.58 9.86
CA SER A 116 -1.09 -0.74 9.48
C SER A 116 -0.84 0.02 8.18
N GLY A 117 0.37 0.52 7.96
CA GLY A 117 0.77 1.20 6.72
C GLY A 117 0.71 0.26 5.50
N GLU A 118 1.20 -0.97 5.64
CA GLU A 118 1.14 -2.00 4.59
C GLU A 118 -0.29 -2.36 4.23
N LYS A 119 -1.16 -2.54 5.23
CA LYS A 119 -2.58 -2.83 5.02
C LYS A 119 -3.30 -1.67 4.34
N GLN A 120 -3.03 -0.44 4.77
CA GLN A 120 -3.59 0.76 4.16
C GLN A 120 -3.15 0.89 2.70
N SER A 121 -1.85 0.78 2.41
CA SER A 121 -1.31 0.81 1.05
C SER A 121 -1.93 -0.26 0.16
N PHE A 122 -2.05 -1.49 0.66
CA PHE A 122 -2.68 -2.59 -0.06
C PHE A 122 -4.13 -2.28 -0.42
N ALA A 123 -4.91 -1.74 0.52
CA ALA A 123 -6.31 -1.38 0.30
C ALA A 123 -6.44 -0.23 -0.72
N GLU A 124 -5.64 0.82 -0.60
CA GLU A 124 -5.67 1.99 -1.48
C GLU A 124 -5.20 1.66 -2.90
N LEU A 125 -4.15 0.84 -3.06
CA LEU A 125 -3.72 0.37 -4.38
C LEU A 125 -4.74 -0.59 -5.01
N THR A 126 -5.45 -1.39 -4.21
CA THR A 126 -6.55 -2.23 -4.69
C THR A 126 -7.71 -1.37 -5.19
N GLU A 127 -8.05 -0.30 -4.47
CA GLU A 127 -9.04 0.69 -4.93
C GLU A 127 -8.60 1.32 -6.25
N PHE A 128 -7.35 1.75 -6.37
CA PHE A 128 -6.79 2.30 -7.61
C PHE A 128 -6.93 1.32 -8.77
N LEU A 129 -6.53 0.07 -8.60
CA LEU A 129 -6.61 -0.97 -9.64
C LEU A 129 -8.04 -1.26 -10.10
N THR A 130 -9.01 -1.13 -9.18
CA THR A 130 -10.43 -1.34 -9.48
C THR A 130 -11.03 -0.16 -10.23
N ARG A 131 -10.67 1.07 -9.83
CA ARG A 131 -11.22 2.31 -10.42
C ARG A 131 -10.60 2.65 -11.78
N PHE A 132 -9.32 2.35 -11.95
CA PHE A 132 -8.52 2.79 -13.11
C PHE A 132 -7.78 1.64 -13.78
N PRO A 133 -8.51 0.62 -14.30
CA PRO A 133 -7.89 -0.58 -14.88
C PRO A 133 -7.02 -0.30 -16.10
N ASP A 134 -7.23 0.83 -16.79
CA ASP A 134 -6.50 1.22 -18.00
C ASP A 134 -5.40 2.27 -17.74
N SER A 135 -5.15 2.62 -16.48
CA SER A 135 -4.10 3.58 -16.12
C SER A 135 -2.70 3.05 -16.44
N GLN A 136 -1.81 3.94 -16.86
CA GLN A 136 -0.40 3.60 -17.11
C GLN A 136 0.35 3.08 -15.87
N TYR A 137 -0.17 3.34 -14.67
CA TYR A 137 0.44 2.93 -13.39
C TYR A 137 0.00 1.52 -12.94
N VAL A 138 -0.92 0.87 -13.66
CA VAL A 138 -1.53 -0.42 -13.28
C VAL A 138 -0.49 -1.51 -13.06
N GLN A 139 0.50 -1.63 -13.95
CA GLN A 139 1.51 -2.69 -13.82
C GLN A 139 2.36 -2.54 -12.57
N TYR A 140 2.77 -1.32 -12.26
CA TYR A 140 3.52 -1.03 -11.03
C TYR A 140 2.67 -1.30 -9.79
N ALA A 141 1.42 -0.83 -9.77
CA ALA A 141 0.50 -1.04 -8.65
C ALA A 141 0.23 -2.54 -8.40
N LYS A 142 0.07 -3.35 -9.46
CA LYS A 142 -0.08 -4.80 -9.35
C LYS A 142 1.14 -5.46 -8.72
N GLN A 143 2.34 -5.13 -9.17
CA GLN A 143 3.59 -5.67 -8.60
C GLN A 143 3.74 -5.29 -7.13
N ARG A 144 3.43 -4.04 -6.80
CA ARG A 144 3.45 -3.55 -5.41
C ARG A 144 2.43 -4.28 -4.54
N ASN A 145 1.21 -4.49 -5.05
CA ASN A 145 0.17 -5.20 -4.33
C ASN A 145 0.50 -6.67 -4.08
N VAL A 146 1.15 -7.35 -5.02
CA VAL A 146 1.65 -8.72 -4.81
C VAL A 146 2.65 -8.77 -3.65
N TYR A 147 3.58 -7.83 -3.60
CA TYR A 147 4.57 -7.73 -2.53
C TYR A 147 3.89 -7.46 -1.17
N LEU A 148 3.02 -6.46 -1.08
CA LEU A 148 2.30 -6.10 0.14
C LEU A 148 1.42 -7.25 0.64
N ARG A 149 0.67 -7.88 -0.26
CA ARG A 149 -0.18 -9.03 0.04
C ARG A 149 0.60 -10.14 0.74
N ASN A 150 1.73 -10.54 0.17
CA ASN A 150 2.54 -11.62 0.72
C ASN A 150 3.20 -11.22 2.05
N MET A 151 3.61 -9.97 2.20
CA MET A 151 4.18 -9.45 3.44
C MET A 151 3.16 -9.40 4.58
N ILE A 152 1.94 -8.93 4.31
CA ILE A 152 0.84 -8.90 5.27
C ILE A 152 0.51 -10.33 5.71
N ALA A 153 0.37 -11.26 4.76
CA ALA A 153 0.06 -12.65 5.07
C ALA A 153 1.15 -13.30 5.94
N LYS A 154 2.42 -13.11 5.63
CA LYS A 154 3.53 -13.63 6.46
C LYS A 154 3.50 -13.09 7.88
N ASN A 155 3.23 -11.80 8.07
CA ASN A 155 3.15 -11.19 9.38
C ASN A 155 1.97 -11.76 10.19
N GLU A 156 0.78 -11.85 9.59
CA GLU A 156 -0.40 -12.43 10.25
C GLU A 156 -0.17 -13.90 10.66
N LEU A 157 0.50 -14.70 9.81
CA LEU A 157 0.77 -16.09 10.14
C LEU A 157 1.90 -16.25 11.16
N ALA A 158 2.87 -15.34 11.22
CA ALA A 158 3.84 -15.32 12.31
C ALA A 158 3.16 -15.08 13.67
N ALA A 159 2.18 -14.18 13.71
CA ALA A 159 1.35 -13.99 14.89
C ALA A 159 0.48 -15.22 15.21
N ALA A 160 -0.06 -15.90 14.19
CA ALA A 160 -0.81 -17.13 14.38
C ALA A 160 0.05 -18.26 14.99
N ASP A 161 1.30 -18.42 14.51
CA ASP A 161 2.25 -19.41 15.05
C ASP A 161 2.58 -19.12 16.52
N TYR A 162 2.78 -17.85 16.87
CA TYR A 162 2.97 -17.44 18.26
C TYR A 162 1.77 -17.83 19.13
N TYR A 163 0.54 -17.48 18.72
CA TYR A 163 -0.65 -17.87 19.47
C TYR A 163 -0.81 -19.38 19.57
N TYR A 164 -0.51 -20.12 18.52
CA TYR A 164 -0.53 -21.57 18.54
C TYR A 164 0.47 -22.13 19.58
N SER A 165 1.70 -21.60 19.62
CA SER A 165 2.76 -22.03 20.52
C SER A 165 2.41 -21.89 22.00
N ILE A 166 1.56 -20.92 22.35
CA ILE A 166 1.07 -20.70 23.71
C ILE A 166 -0.32 -21.31 23.96
N ASN A 167 -0.79 -22.20 23.10
CA ASN A 167 -2.11 -22.86 23.14
C ASN A 167 -3.31 -21.90 23.04
N ALA A 168 -3.09 -20.67 22.57
CA ALA A 168 -4.15 -19.69 22.30
C ALA A 168 -4.79 -19.93 20.92
N TYR A 169 -5.35 -21.12 20.71
CA TYR A 169 -5.83 -21.60 19.40
C TYR A 169 -6.85 -20.67 18.74
N VAL A 170 -7.77 -20.08 19.51
CA VAL A 170 -8.75 -19.13 18.97
C VAL A 170 -8.09 -17.90 18.38
N GLY A 171 -7.01 -17.40 19.00
CA GLY A 171 -6.19 -16.31 18.47
C GLY A 171 -5.50 -16.71 17.16
N ALA A 172 -4.91 -17.90 17.11
CA ALA A 172 -4.29 -18.45 15.90
C ALA A 172 -5.28 -18.61 14.75
N ILE A 173 -6.47 -19.15 15.02
CA ILE A 173 -7.56 -19.31 14.05
C ILE A 173 -7.97 -17.95 13.47
N ARG A 174 -8.15 -16.92 14.31
CA ARG A 174 -8.52 -15.57 13.87
C ARG A 174 -7.49 -15.00 12.88
N ARG A 175 -6.19 -15.15 13.16
CA ARG A 175 -5.13 -14.66 12.30
C ARG A 175 -5.04 -15.44 10.98
N ALA A 176 -5.17 -16.77 11.01
CA ALA A 176 -5.16 -17.59 9.81
C ALA A 176 -6.38 -17.31 8.91
N ASN A 177 -7.59 -17.22 9.51
CA ASN A 177 -8.79 -16.85 8.76
C ASN A 177 -8.69 -15.46 8.13
N TYR A 178 -8.08 -14.49 8.82
CA TYR A 178 -7.87 -13.17 8.24
C TYR A 178 -7.11 -13.25 6.90
N VAL A 179 -6.08 -14.10 6.82
CA VAL A 179 -5.31 -14.31 5.59
C VAL A 179 -6.19 -14.93 4.49
N ILE A 180 -6.95 -15.97 4.82
CA ILE A 180 -7.81 -16.66 3.85
C ILE A 180 -8.89 -15.72 3.29
N GLU A 181 -9.53 -14.94 4.16
CA GLU A 181 -10.68 -14.09 3.80
C GLU A 181 -10.27 -12.77 3.13
N ASN A 182 -9.19 -12.14 3.60
CA ASN A 182 -8.82 -10.78 3.19
C ASN A 182 -7.60 -10.72 2.26
N ILE A 183 -6.82 -11.78 2.17
CA ILE A 183 -5.60 -11.84 1.37
C ILE A 183 -5.67 -13.03 0.38
N PRO A 184 -6.69 -13.10 -0.47
CA PRO A 184 -6.83 -14.18 -1.43
C PRO A 184 -5.63 -14.24 -2.39
N ASN A 185 -5.27 -15.43 -2.82
CA ASN A 185 -4.14 -15.68 -3.72
C ASN A 185 -2.75 -15.31 -3.15
N SER A 186 -2.61 -15.22 -1.83
CA SER A 186 -1.30 -15.14 -1.18
C SER A 186 -0.56 -16.47 -1.35
N SER A 187 0.77 -16.40 -1.48
CA SER A 187 1.64 -17.58 -1.40
C SER A 187 1.55 -18.30 -0.04
N GLU A 188 1.03 -17.63 0.97
CA GLU A 188 0.90 -18.13 2.35
C GLU A 188 -0.44 -18.86 2.63
N ASN A 189 -1.37 -18.90 1.67
CA ASN A 189 -2.71 -19.48 1.92
C ASN A 189 -2.66 -20.94 2.33
N TYR A 190 -1.78 -21.75 1.73
CA TYR A 190 -1.58 -23.15 2.14
C TYR A 190 -1.14 -23.25 3.60
N ARG A 191 -0.20 -22.41 4.02
CA ARG A 191 0.27 -22.37 5.42
C ARG A 191 -0.84 -21.94 6.37
N ALA A 192 -1.67 -20.97 5.99
CA ALA A 192 -2.84 -20.56 6.76
C ALA A 192 -3.80 -21.72 7.00
N LEU A 193 -4.11 -22.49 5.96
CA LEU A 193 -4.96 -23.68 6.06
C LEU A 193 -4.35 -24.74 6.98
N LYS A 194 -3.04 -24.96 6.94
CA LYS A 194 -2.35 -25.89 7.84
C LYS A 194 -2.41 -25.45 9.31
N ILE A 195 -2.33 -24.15 9.58
CA ILE A 195 -2.52 -23.62 10.95
C ILE A 195 -3.95 -23.87 11.43
N LEU A 196 -4.96 -23.63 10.56
CA LEU A 196 -6.35 -23.91 10.88
C LEU A 196 -6.58 -25.41 11.18
N GLU A 197 -6.04 -26.29 10.34
CA GLU A 197 -6.09 -27.74 10.54
C GLU A 197 -5.58 -28.14 11.94
N ASN A 198 -4.38 -27.67 12.29
CA ASN A 198 -3.76 -27.98 13.57
C ASN A 198 -4.57 -27.42 14.76
N CYS A 199 -5.12 -26.22 14.62
CA CYS A 199 -5.94 -25.60 15.68
C CYS A 199 -7.28 -26.35 15.86
N TYR A 200 -7.97 -26.72 14.78
CA TYR A 200 -9.24 -27.44 14.85
C TYR A 200 -9.05 -28.84 15.41
N GLU A 201 -7.96 -29.50 15.06
CA GLU A 201 -7.58 -30.80 15.67
C GLU A 201 -7.37 -30.68 17.19
N ALA A 202 -6.58 -29.67 17.63
CA ALA A 202 -6.31 -29.42 19.04
C ALA A 202 -7.58 -29.09 19.85
N LEU A 203 -8.57 -28.43 19.25
CA LEU A 203 -9.84 -28.06 19.87
C LEU A 203 -10.93 -29.15 19.75
N GLY A 204 -10.69 -30.19 18.95
CA GLY A 204 -11.68 -31.23 18.67
C GLY A 204 -12.85 -30.78 17.81
N TYR A 205 -12.67 -29.77 16.96
CA TYR A 205 -13.67 -29.26 16.04
C TYR A 205 -13.73 -30.09 14.76
N SER A 206 -14.31 -31.30 14.85
CA SER A 206 -14.26 -32.33 13.81
C SER A 206 -14.85 -31.91 12.47
N GLU A 207 -15.96 -31.16 12.46
CA GLU A 207 -16.61 -30.69 11.24
C GLU A 207 -15.73 -29.67 10.48
N LEU A 208 -15.23 -28.64 11.18
CA LEU A 208 -14.33 -27.64 10.61
C LEU A 208 -13.00 -28.26 10.16
N LEU A 209 -12.51 -29.26 10.89
CA LEU A 209 -11.29 -30.00 10.53
C LEU A 209 -11.47 -30.74 9.19
N GLU A 210 -12.61 -31.39 8.99
CA GLU A 210 -12.93 -32.08 7.74
C GLU A 210 -13.00 -31.09 6.57
N ASP A 211 -13.71 -29.98 6.75
CA ASP A 211 -13.85 -28.92 5.73
C ASP A 211 -12.47 -28.37 5.28
N VAL A 212 -11.60 -28.06 6.22
CA VAL A 212 -10.25 -27.56 5.91
C VAL A 212 -9.42 -28.62 5.18
N ARG A 213 -9.50 -29.89 5.57
CA ARG A 213 -8.78 -31.00 4.92
C ARG A 213 -9.24 -31.19 3.47
N VAL A 214 -10.53 -31.05 3.18
CA VAL A 214 -11.05 -31.08 1.81
C VAL A 214 -10.45 -29.96 0.96
N ILE A 215 -10.36 -28.74 1.51
CA ILE A 215 -9.76 -27.59 0.81
C ILE A 215 -8.28 -27.84 0.54
N ILE A 216 -7.51 -28.31 1.50
CA ILE A 216 -6.08 -28.63 1.36
C ILE A 216 -5.87 -29.67 0.24
N LEU A 217 -6.65 -30.75 0.21
CA LEU A 217 -6.56 -31.76 -0.83
C LEU A 217 -6.87 -31.20 -2.22
N SER A 218 -7.85 -30.33 -2.36
CA SER A 218 -8.16 -29.68 -3.63
C SER A 218 -7.00 -28.82 -4.18
N LEU A 219 -6.29 -28.14 -3.29
CA LEU A 219 -5.11 -27.34 -3.68
C LEU A 219 -3.94 -28.20 -4.15
N ILE A 220 -3.72 -29.35 -3.53
CA ILE A 220 -2.67 -30.31 -3.93
C ILE A 220 -2.96 -30.88 -5.32
N HIS A 221 -4.21 -31.25 -5.63
CA HIS A 221 -4.60 -31.78 -6.93
C HIS A 221 -4.48 -30.76 -8.06
N ILE A 222 -4.67 -29.47 -7.80
CA ILE A 222 -4.48 -28.41 -8.80
C ILE A 222 -3.00 -28.17 -9.11
N SER A 223 -2.11 -28.43 -8.15
CA SER A 223 -0.66 -28.21 -8.32
C SER A 223 0.08 -29.42 -8.92
N GLU A 224 -0.53 -30.60 -9.03
CA GLU A 224 0.06 -31.74 -9.74
C GLU A 224 -0.10 -31.56 -11.25
N PRO A 225 0.99 -31.51 -12.03
CA PRO A 225 0.89 -31.54 -13.48
C PRO A 225 0.23 -32.87 -13.90
N THR A 226 -0.84 -32.80 -14.67
CA THR A 226 -1.46 -33.97 -15.29
C THR A 226 -0.37 -34.77 -16.00
N ARG A 227 -0.03 -35.95 -15.47
CA ARG A 227 0.86 -36.90 -16.17
C ARG A 227 0.22 -37.18 -17.53
N PRO A 228 0.92 -37.00 -18.65
CA PRO A 228 0.41 -37.47 -19.93
C PRO A 228 0.21 -38.97 -19.84
N LEU A 229 -1.01 -39.39 -20.12
CA LEU A 229 -1.31 -40.79 -20.35
C LEU A 229 -0.48 -41.25 -21.56
N HIS A 230 0.55 -42.02 -21.31
CA HIS A 230 1.20 -42.75 -22.38
C HIS A 230 0.24 -43.85 -22.87
N ILE A 231 -0.33 -43.59 -24.07
CA ILE A 231 -0.96 -44.62 -24.91
C ILE A 231 0.13 -45.25 -25.78
#